data_ae5a24fcf377a66868c1d5ad0e7c87c7
#
_entry.id   ae5a24fcf377a66868c1d5ad0e7c87c7
#
_cell.length_a   1.000
_cell.length_b   1.000
_cell.length_c   1.000
_cell.angle_alpha   90.00
_cell.angle_beta   90.00
_cell.angle_gamma   90.00
#
_symmetry.space_group_name_H-M   'P 1'
#
loop_
_entity.id
_entity.type
_entity.pdbx_description
1 polymer ?
#
loop_
_entity_poly.entity_id
_entity_poly.type
_entity_poly.pdbx_seq_one_letter_code
_entity_poly.pdbx_strand_id
1 'polypeptide(L)'
;MSKNSELYFFIGLRIKQARTNTFGHRLMTQTELAKALNVSFQQIQKYEKATNKISIEKLDKIAQYTKKPLAYFLPHTVVDSTTISG
;
A
#
# COMPACT_ATOMS: atom_id res chain seq x y z
N MET A 1 -3.36 -0.76 -21.21
CA MET A 1 -3.46 -1.11 -19.78
C MET A 1 -4.62 -0.35 -19.16
N SER A 2 -5.39 -0.98 -18.30
CA SER A 2 -6.55 -0.32 -17.67
C SER A 2 -6.10 0.62 -16.56
N LYS A 3 -6.96 1.60 -16.23
CA LYS A 3 -6.69 2.52 -15.13
C LYS A 3 -6.55 1.78 -13.80
N ASN A 4 -7.29 0.67 -13.63
CA ASN A 4 -7.19 -0.13 -12.41
C ASN A 4 -5.80 -0.75 -12.26
N SER A 5 -5.21 -1.21 -13.36
CA SER A 5 -3.85 -1.75 -13.32
C SER A 5 -2.84 -0.70 -12.90
N GLU A 6 -2.98 0.51 -13.42
CA GLU A 6 -2.09 1.61 -13.05
C GLU A 6 -2.25 1.98 -11.58
N LEU A 7 -3.48 2.01 -11.09
CA LEU A 7 -3.77 2.30 -9.69
C LEU A 7 -3.08 1.31 -8.77
N TYR A 8 -3.25 0.02 -9.02
CA TYR A 8 -2.69 -1.00 -8.14
C TYR A 8 -1.18 -1.09 -8.26
N PHE A 9 -0.64 -0.78 -9.43
CA PHE A 9 0.81 -0.66 -9.60
C PHE A 9 1.37 0.45 -8.71
N PHE A 10 0.72 1.60 -8.72
CA PHE A 10 1.12 2.72 -7.87
C PHE A 10 1.03 2.35 -6.39
N ILE A 11 -0.09 1.74 -5.99
CA ILE A 11 -0.28 1.32 -4.60
C ILE A 11 0.83 0.35 -4.19
N GLY A 12 1.16 -0.60 -5.05
CA GLY A 12 2.23 -1.56 -4.76
C GLY A 12 3.57 -0.90 -4.52
N LEU A 13 3.91 0.08 -5.35
CA LEU A 13 5.15 0.85 -5.16
C LEU A 13 5.15 1.58 -3.82
N ARG A 14 4.01 2.17 -3.47
CA ARG A 14 3.91 2.91 -2.20
C ARG A 14 3.98 1.99 -0.99
N ILE A 15 3.42 0.79 -1.10
CA ILE A 15 3.53 -0.19 -0.03
C ILE A 15 5.01 -0.50 0.22
N LYS A 16 5.75 -0.75 -0.84
CA LYS A 16 7.18 -1.03 -0.71
C LYS A 16 7.93 0.17 -0.12
N GLN A 17 7.64 1.37 -0.60
CA GLN A 17 8.27 2.59 -0.10
C GLN A 17 7.97 2.80 1.40
N ALA A 18 6.72 2.63 1.79
CA ALA A 18 6.33 2.79 3.19
C ALA A 18 7.04 1.77 4.07
N ARG A 19 7.08 0.53 3.60
CA ARG A 19 7.72 -0.56 4.33
C ARG A 19 9.21 -0.32 4.54
N THR A 20 9.88 0.17 3.51
CA THR A 20 11.33 0.34 3.54
C THR A 20 11.77 1.70 4.07
N ASN A 21 10.82 2.57 4.39
CA ASN A 21 11.13 3.92 4.85
C ASN A 21 10.27 4.31 6.06
N THR A 22 10.06 3.37 6.97
CA THR A 22 9.21 3.59 8.14
C THR A 22 9.99 4.39 9.17
N PHE A 23 9.70 5.69 9.25
CA PHE A 23 10.30 6.61 10.23
C PHE A 23 11.82 6.60 10.29
N GLY A 24 12.49 6.04 9.30
CA GLY A 24 13.95 6.08 9.24
C GLY A 24 14.66 5.28 10.31
N HIS A 25 13.96 4.49 11.13
CA HIS A 25 14.61 3.73 12.20
C HIS A 25 15.09 2.37 11.74
N ARG A 26 14.27 1.67 10.99
CA ARG A 26 14.66 0.39 10.41
C ARG A 26 13.69 0.02 9.31
N LEU A 27 14.17 -0.83 8.44
CA LEU A 27 13.32 -1.36 7.38
C LEU A 27 12.36 -2.39 7.96
N MET A 28 11.13 -2.32 7.54
CA MET A 28 10.16 -3.37 7.83
C MET A 28 10.24 -4.41 6.73
N THR A 29 10.48 -5.66 7.09
CA THR A 29 10.55 -6.73 6.08
C THR A 29 9.16 -7.10 5.59
N GLN A 30 9.11 -7.77 4.43
CA GLN A 30 7.84 -8.29 3.93
C GLN A 30 7.21 -9.28 4.92
N THR A 31 8.05 -10.08 5.57
CA THR A 31 7.58 -11.04 6.57
C THR A 31 6.94 -10.33 7.78
N GLU A 32 7.58 -9.26 8.25
CA GLU A 32 7.02 -8.49 9.36
C GLU A 32 5.66 -7.89 9.00
N LEU A 33 5.56 -7.31 7.80
CA LEU A 33 4.29 -6.73 7.36
C LEU A 33 3.23 -7.83 7.18
N ALA A 34 3.64 -8.97 6.64
CA ALA A 34 2.73 -10.11 6.46
C ALA A 34 2.15 -10.57 7.79
N LYS A 35 2.98 -10.67 8.82
CA LYS A 35 2.51 -11.04 10.16
C LYS A 35 1.50 -10.03 10.69
N ALA A 36 1.77 -8.75 10.50
CA ALA A 36 0.88 -7.70 10.96
C ALA A 36 -0.49 -7.78 10.29
N LEU A 37 -0.53 -8.17 9.02
CA LEU A 37 -1.77 -8.29 8.27
C LEU A 37 -2.39 -9.68 8.33
N ASN A 38 -1.71 -10.62 8.96
CA ASN A 38 -2.14 -12.02 9.02
C ASN A 38 -2.30 -12.63 7.62
N VAL A 39 -1.31 -12.41 6.78
CA VAL A 39 -1.21 -13.00 5.44
C VAL A 39 0.19 -13.59 5.26
N SER A 40 0.40 -14.32 4.17
CA SER A 40 1.74 -14.85 3.86
C SER A 40 2.62 -13.72 3.29
N PHE A 41 3.95 -13.92 3.38
CA PHE A 41 4.84 -12.93 2.78
C PHE A 41 4.73 -12.92 1.26
N GLN A 42 4.38 -14.06 0.65
CA GLN A 42 4.11 -14.11 -0.77
C GLN A 42 2.95 -13.19 -1.15
N GLN A 43 1.96 -13.08 -0.28
CA GLN A 43 0.84 -12.19 -0.53
C GLN A 43 1.30 -10.72 -0.53
N ILE A 44 2.20 -10.37 0.38
CA ILE A 44 2.78 -9.02 0.38
C ILE A 44 3.55 -8.78 -0.92
N GLN A 45 4.33 -9.76 -1.38
CA GLN A 45 5.03 -9.65 -2.66
C GLN A 45 4.06 -9.38 -3.80
N LYS A 46 2.94 -10.09 -3.82
CA LYS A 46 1.93 -9.92 -4.87
C LYS A 46 1.31 -8.53 -4.82
N TYR A 47 1.07 -8.00 -3.64
CA TYR A 47 0.56 -6.63 -3.51
C TYR A 47 1.58 -5.62 -4.03
N GLU A 48 2.84 -5.78 -3.66
CA GLU A 48 3.89 -4.86 -4.08
C GLU A 48 4.14 -4.90 -5.59
N LYS A 49 3.96 -6.07 -6.20
CA LYS A 49 4.12 -6.25 -7.65
C LYS A 49 2.83 -6.01 -8.42
N ALA A 50 1.74 -5.75 -7.72
CA ALA A 50 0.42 -5.52 -8.30
C ALA A 50 -0.12 -6.73 -9.07
N THR A 51 0.33 -7.93 -8.72
CA THR A 51 -0.22 -9.15 -9.32
C THR A 51 -1.52 -9.56 -8.63
N ASN A 52 -1.77 -9.03 -7.42
CA ASN A 52 -3.06 -9.18 -6.73
C ASN A 52 -3.51 -7.80 -6.28
N LYS A 53 -4.81 -7.58 -6.32
CA LYS A 53 -5.40 -6.33 -5.83
C LYS A 53 -5.53 -6.41 -4.32
N ILE A 54 -5.12 -5.36 -3.64
CA ILE A 54 -5.27 -5.28 -2.19
C ILE A 54 -6.62 -4.66 -1.85
N SER A 55 -7.29 -5.18 -0.82
CA SER A 55 -8.52 -4.58 -0.33
C SER A 55 -8.22 -3.28 0.39
N ILE A 56 -9.22 -2.40 0.46
CA ILE A 56 -9.05 -1.14 1.19
C ILE A 56 -8.81 -1.41 2.68
N GLU A 57 -9.40 -2.45 3.23
CA GLU A 57 -9.21 -2.81 4.63
C GLU A 57 -7.75 -3.17 4.92
N LYS A 58 -7.15 -3.98 4.06
CA LYS A 58 -5.75 -4.35 4.23
C LYS A 58 -4.82 -3.17 3.98
N LEU A 59 -5.16 -2.34 3.01
CA LEU A 59 -4.37 -1.15 2.74
C LEU A 59 -4.38 -0.20 3.93
N ASP A 60 -5.53 -0.04 4.56
CA ASP A 60 -5.65 0.78 5.76
C ASP A 60 -4.79 0.23 6.90
N LYS A 61 -4.74 -1.09 7.06
CA LYS A 61 -3.86 -1.70 8.05
C LYS A 61 -2.39 -1.45 7.75
N ILE A 62 -2.00 -1.53 6.48
CA ILE A 62 -0.64 -1.20 6.08
C ILE A 62 -0.32 0.25 6.44
N ALA A 63 -1.25 1.15 6.17
CA ALA A 63 -1.08 2.56 6.51
C ALA A 63 -0.82 2.72 8.01
N GLN A 64 -1.62 2.05 8.83
CA GLN A 64 -1.46 2.12 10.28
C GLN A 64 -0.10 1.59 10.74
N TYR A 65 0.29 0.42 10.24
CA TYR A 65 1.56 -0.19 10.65
C TYR A 65 2.79 0.57 10.17
N THR A 66 2.68 1.23 9.02
CA THR A 66 3.80 2.00 8.47
C THR A 66 3.75 3.46 8.91
N LYS A 67 2.73 3.84 9.66
CA LYS A 67 2.57 5.21 10.17
C LYS A 67 2.44 6.24 9.06
N LYS A 68 1.76 5.86 7.99
CA LYS A 68 1.49 6.75 6.87
C LYS A 68 -0.01 6.98 6.76
N PRO A 69 -0.46 8.14 6.29
CA PRO A 69 -1.88 8.33 6.01
C PRO A 69 -2.30 7.46 4.82
N LEU A 70 -3.55 7.07 4.78
CA LEU A 70 -4.05 6.25 3.68
C LEU A 70 -3.84 6.93 2.33
N ALA A 71 -3.97 8.26 2.28
CA ALA A 71 -3.77 9.03 1.06
C ALA A 71 -2.35 8.87 0.47
N TYR A 72 -1.36 8.52 1.30
CA TYR A 72 0.00 8.29 0.83
C TYR A 72 0.05 7.18 -0.23
N PHE A 73 -0.84 6.19 -0.10
CA PHE A 73 -0.85 5.01 -0.99
C PHE A 73 -1.67 5.23 -2.25
N LEU A 74 -2.38 6.33 -2.35
CA LEU A 74 -3.29 6.59 -3.46
C LEU A 74 -2.73 7.66 -4.37
N PRO A 75 -2.95 7.54 -5.69
CA PRO A 75 -2.50 8.59 -6.60
C PRO A 75 -3.21 9.90 -6.32
N HIS A 76 -2.53 10.98 -6.60
CA HIS A 76 -3.02 12.32 -6.39
C HIS A 76 -4.40 12.54 -7.04
N THR A 77 -4.56 12.02 -8.24
CA THR A 77 -5.84 12.17 -8.97
C THR A 77 -7.02 11.55 -8.25
N VAL A 78 -6.80 10.41 -7.58
CA VAL A 78 -7.88 9.76 -6.81
C VAL A 78 -8.25 10.61 -5.60
N VAL A 79 -7.24 11.11 -4.88
CA VAL A 79 -7.45 11.95 -3.70
C VAL A 79 -8.15 13.24 -4.08
N ASP A 80 -7.70 13.89 -5.15
CA ASP A 80 -8.30 15.14 -5.62
C ASP A 80 -9.73 14.95 -6.06
N SER A 81 -10.01 13.87 -6.76
CA SER A 81 -11.38 13.55 -7.19
C SER A 81 -12.31 13.40 -5.99
N THR A 82 -11.84 12.75 -4.94
CA THR A 82 -12.61 12.57 -3.73
C THR A 82 -12.87 13.92 -3.05
N THR A 83 -11.88 14.79 -3.03
CA THR A 83 -11.99 16.10 -2.42
C THR A 83 -12.96 16.99 -3.19
N ILE A 84 -12.88 16.96 -4.51
CA ILE A 84 -13.68 17.83 -5.37
C ILE A 84 -15.14 17.44 -5.34
N SER A 85 -15.44 16.15 -5.28
CA SER A 85 -16.83 15.69 -5.28
C SER A 85 -17.55 15.95 -3.98
N GLY A 86 -16.83 16.33 -2.97
CA GLY A 86 -17.42 16.62 -1.67
C GLY A 86 -18.12 17.95 -1.59
#